data_4aaecbb0762752ad6e3e45b35f12fbbe
#
_entry.id   4aaecbb0762752ad6e3e45b35f12fbbe
#
_cell.length_a   1.000
_cell.length_b   1.000
_cell.length_c   1.000
_cell.angle_alpha   90.00
_cell.angle_beta   90.00
_cell.angle_gamma   90.00
#
_symmetry.space_group_name_H-M   'P 1'
#
loop_
_entity.id
_entity.type
_entity.pdbx_description
1 polymer ?
#
loop_
_entity_poly.entity_id
_entity_poly.type
_entity_poly.pdbx_seq_one_letter_code
_entity_poly.pdbx_strand_id
1 'polypeptide(L)'
;MVNFHASKQINAPLSKVWATMADLDKEPEFWHGTKSIKNIKKSENLVEREVVIAFRNSVCKETVSLNPMKSITTQITDGPIKGKKVVVLHSEGEDQTIVDVEWDIKVSGIMSIFSGIVKKHILEGTEAALDRISRAI
;
A
#
# COMPACT_ATOMS: atom_id res chain seq x y z
N MET A 1 -12.60 12.36 6.42
CA MET A 1 -11.44 11.94 5.61
C MET A 1 -10.20 11.85 6.48
N VAL A 2 -9.48 10.78 6.32
CA VAL A 2 -8.21 10.56 7.02
C VAL A 2 -7.10 10.62 5.98
N ASN A 3 -6.19 11.57 6.13
CA ASN A 3 -5.07 11.75 5.22
C ASN A 3 -3.77 11.72 6.02
N PHE A 4 -2.79 10.95 5.56
CA PHE A 4 -1.49 10.88 6.20
C PHE A 4 -0.43 10.37 5.22
N HIS A 5 0.80 10.52 5.60
CA HIS A 5 1.96 10.30 4.75
C HIS A 5 3.08 9.63 5.54
N ALA A 6 3.78 8.72 4.90
CA ALA A 6 4.97 8.09 5.42
C ALA A 6 6.03 8.05 4.32
N SER A 7 7.27 8.14 4.69
CA SER A 7 8.39 8.18 3.75
C SER A 7 9.56 7.38 4.29
N LYS A 8 10.32 6.76 3.40
CA LYS A 8 11.54 6.05 3.77
C LYS A 8 12.57 6.12 2.65
N GLN A 9 13.81 6.36 3.04
CA GLN A 9 14.95 6.22 2.16
C GLN A 9 15.44 4.78 2.20
N ILE A 10 15.55 4.15 1.03
CA ILE A 10 16.01 2.77 0.88
C ILE A 10 17.35 2.80 0.15
N ASN A 11 18.34 2.10 0.70
CA ASN A 11 19.68 2.03 0.12
C ASN A 11 19.73 0.96 -0.98
N ALA A 12 19.02 1.20 -2.05
CA ALA A 12 18.96 0.34 -3.23
C ALA A 12 18.56 1.13 -4.46
N PRO A 13 18.97 0.70 -5.65
CA PRO A 13 18.58 1.36 -6.90
C PRO A 13 17.07 1.31 -7.12
N LEU A 14 16.54 2.31 -7.81
CA LEU A 14 15.12 2.41 -8.12
C LEU A 14 14.56 1.12 -8.76
N SER A 15 15.31 0.48 -9.65
CA SER A 15 14.86 -0.75 -10.31
C SER A 15 14.63 -1.90 -9.33
N LYS A 16 15.46 -2.02 -8.31
CA LYS A 16 15.32 -3.07 -7.29
C LYS A 16 14.13 -2.79 -6.36
N VAL A 17 13.98 -1.55 -5.95
CA VAL A 17 12.85 -1.14 -5.11
C VAL A 17 11.54 -1.35 -5.87
N TRP A 18 11.50 -0.92 -7.12
CA TRP A 18 10.34 -1.13 -7.98
C TRP A 18 9.99 -2.61 -8.14
N ALA A 19 10.98 -3.45 -8.46
CA ALA A 19 10.73 -4.89 -8.64
C ALA A 19 10.12 -5.54 -7.39
N THR A 20 10.54 -5.11 -6.21
CA THR A 20 10.00 -5.63 -4.96
C THR A 20 8.59 -5.11 -4.69
N MET A 21 8.35 -3.82 -4.86
CA MET A 21 7.07 -3.21 -4.54
C MET A 21 5.99 -3.49 -5.59
N ALA A 22 6.38 -3.64 -6.85
CA ALA A 22 5.44 -3.94 -7.94
C ALA A 22 5.02 -5.42 -7.99
N ASP A 23 5.66 -6.27 -7.22
CA ASP A 23 5.25 -7.67 -7.07
C ASP A 23 4.07 -7.74 -6.11
N LEU A 24 2.89 -7.42 -6.64
CA LEU A 24 1.67 -7.20 -5.85
C LEU A 24 1.22 -8.43 -5.07
N ASP A 25 1.45 -9.62 -5.61
CA ASP A 25 1.03 -10.86 -4.96
C ASP A 25 1.83 -11.14 -3.68
N LYS A 26 2.97 -10.49 -3.51
CA LYS A 26 3.79 -10.58 -2.29
C LYS A 26 3.48 -9.50 -1.26
N GLU A 27 2.53 -8.62 -1.52
CA GLU A 27 2.17 -7.58 -0.57
C GLU A 27 1.90 -8.08 0.85
N PRO A 28 1.20 -9.22 1.06
CA PRO A 28 0.97 -9.71 2.42
C PRO A 28 2.26 -10.02 3.22
N GLU A 29 3.37 -10.26 2.55
CA GLU A 29 4.65 -10.50 3.23
C GLU A 29 5.21 -9.23 3.86
N PHE A 30 4.89 -8.08 3.29
CA PHE A 30 5.37 -6.78 3.77
C PHE A 30 4.29 -5.97 4.47
N TRP A 31 3.11 -5.92 3.87
CA TRP A 31 1.96 -5.14 4.35
C TRP A 31 1.05 -6.07 5.16
N HIS A 32 1.31 -6.18 6.45
CA HIS A 32 0.58 -7.12 7.30
C HIS A 32 -0.89 -6.72 7.55
N GLY A 33 -1.27 -5.52 7.15
CA GLY A 33 -2.68 -5.12 7.09
C GLY A 33 -3.48 -5.86 6.02
N THR A 34 -2.79 -6.42 5.02
CA THR A 34 -3.39 -7.26 3.98
C THR A 34 -3.00 -8.71 4.24
N LYS A 35 -4.00 -9.54 4.56
CA LYS A 35 -3.76 -10.95 4.92
C LYS A 35 -3.69 -11.86 3.71
N SER A 36 -4.55 -11.64 2.73
CA SER A 36 -4.60 -12.44 1.51
C SER A 36 -5.14 -11.63 0.34
N ILE A 37 -4.81 -12.08 -0.87
CA ILE A 37 -5.18 -11.42 -2.11
C ILE A 37 -5.79 -12.45 -3.05
N LYS A 38 -6.88 -12.06 -3.70
CA LYS A 38 -7.51 -12.82 -4.79
C LYS A 38 -7.64 -11.90 -5.99
N ASN A 39 -6.86 -12.15 -7.03
CA ASN A 39 -6.95 -11.39 -8.27
C ASN A 39 -8.21 -11.80 -9.04
N ILE A 40 -9.03 -10.81 -9.39
CA ILE A 40 -10.26 -11.02 -10.15
C ILE A 40 -9.99 -10.80 -11.63
N LYS A 41 -9.28 -9.72 -11.95
CA LYS A 41 -8.93 -9.38 -13.32
C LYS A 41 -7.55 -8.75 -13.32
N LYS A 42 -6.67 -9.25 -14.18
CA LYS A 42 -5.28 -8.80 -14.20
C LYS A 42 -4.85 -8.50 -15.63
N SER A 43 -4.32 -7.31 -15.84
CA SER A 43 -3.63 -6.92 -17.06
C SER A 43 -2.25 -6.39 -16.68
N GLU A 44 -1.47 -5.91 -17.65
CA GLU A 44 -0.07 -5.56 -17.43
C GLU A 44 0.13 -4.54 -16.29
N ASN A 45 -0.65 -3.45 -16.29
CA ASN A 45 -0.48 -2.37 -15.32
C ASN A 45 -1.76 -2.06 -14.54
N LEU A 46 -2.71 -2.97 -14.53
CA LEU A 46 -3.98 -2.79 -13.84
C LEU A 46 -4.47 -4.12 -13.29
N VAL A 47 -4.79 -4.14 -12.00
CA VAL A 47 -5.29 -5.33 -11.33
C VAL A 47 -6.55 -4.96 -10.55
N GLU A 48 -7.63 -5.72 -10.79
CA GLU A 48 -8.82 -5.70 -9.95
C GLU A 48 -8.74 -6.91 -9.03
N ARG A 49 -8.87 -6.70 -7.73
CA ARG A 49 -8.69 -7.78 -6.76
C ARG A 49 -9.57 -7.61 -5.53
N GLU A 50 -9.76 -8.71 -4.82
CA GLU A 50 -10.31 -8.72 -3.48
C GLU A 50 -9.18 -9.01 -2.51
N VAL A 51 -9.16 -8.29 -1.39
CA VAL A 51 -8.19 -8.53 -0.33
C VAL A 51 -8.92 -8.77 0.99
N VAL A 52 -8.35 -9.64 1.81
CA VAL A 52 -8.78 -9.78 3.20
C VAL A 52 -7.83 -8.93 4.03
N ILE A 53 -8.38 -7.95 4.73
CA ILE A 53 -7.58 -7.09 5.60
C ILE A 53 -7.56 -7.62 7.02
N ALA A 54 -6.50 -7.28 7.78
CA ALA A 54 -6.33 -7.73 9.15
C ALA A 54 -7.45 -7.25 10.06
N PHE A 55 -8.00 -6.08 9.76
CA PHE A 55 -9.12 -5.52 10.50
C PHE A 55 -10.36 -6.39 10.33
N ARG A 56 -10.74 -7.12 11.40
CA ARG A 56 -11.91 -8.01 11.46
C ARG A 56 -11.99 -9.05 10.34
N ASN A 57 -10.88 -9.37 9.70
CA ASN A 57 -10.86 -10.25 8.51
C ASN A 57 -11.86 -9.79 7.43
N SER A 58 -12.01 -8.49 7.29
CA SER A 58 -12.95 -7.90 6.33
C SER A 58 -12.44 -8.01 4.90
N VAL A 59 -13.38 -8.14 3.96
CA VAL A 59 -13.06 -8.18 2.53
C VAL A 59 -13.16 -6.77 1.97
N CYS A 60 -12.13 -6.34 1.25
CA CYS A 60 -12.12 -5.10 0.51
C CYS A 60 -11.93 -5.39 -0.97
N LYS A 61 -12.55 -4.59 -1.83
CA LYS A 61 -12.30 -4.61 -3.26
C LYS A 61 -11.36 -3.48 -3.62
N GLU A 62 -10.37 -3.81 -4.43
CA GLU A 62 -9.34 -2.85 -4.83
C GLU A 62 -9.08 -2.88 -6.31
N THR A 63 -8.71 -1.72 -6.86
CA THR A 63 -8.14 -1.60 -8.18
C THR A 63 -6.74 -1.01 -8.01
N VAL A 64 -5.72 -1.72 -8.49
CA VAL A 64 -4.33 -1.30 -8.40
C VAL A 64 -3.81 -0.94 -9.78
N SER A 65 -3.32 0.28 -9.91
CA SER A 65 -2.71 0.80 -11.14
C SER A 65 -1.21 0.95 -10.94
N LEU A 66 -0.43 0.44 -11.89
CA LEU A 66 1.03 0.57 -11.89
C LEU A 66 1.45 1.58 -12.94
N ASN A 67 2.26 2.56 -12.53
CA ASN A 67 2.98 3.43 -13.44
C ASN A 67 4.46 3.04 -13.30
N PRO A 68 5.00 2.22 -14.25
CA PRO A 68 6.30 1.57 -14.07
C PRO A 68 7.41 2.52 -13.66
N MET A 69 8.17 2.12 -12.65
CA MET A 69 9.30 2.84 -12.07
C MET A 69 8.93 4.18 -11.41
N LYS A 70 7.63 4.50 -11.30
CA LYS A 70 7.18 5.78 -10.74
C LYS A 70 6.22 5.64 -9.58
N SER A 71 5.12 4.91 -9.76
CA SER A 71 4.09 4.88 -8.72
C SER A 71 3.19 3.67 -8.80
N ILE A 72 2.56 3.38 -7.65
CA ILE A 72 1.54 2.35 -7.51
C ILE A 72 0.36 3.01 -6.81
N THR A 73 -0.80 3.02 -7.46
CA THR A 73 -2.02 3.59 -6.90
C THR A 73 -3.01 2.48 -6.62
N THR A 74 -3.43 2.35 -5.37
CA THR A 74 -4.46 1.41 -4.94
C THR A 74 -5.72 2.18 -4.62
N GLN A 75 -6.80 1.90 -5.35
CA GLN A 75 -8.14 2.42 -5.06
C GLN A 75 -8.90 1.35 -4.30
N ILE A 76 -9.32 1.66 -3.08
CA ILE A 76 -10.16 0.77 -2.28
C ILE A 76 -11.61 1.20 -2.55
N THR A 77 -12.33 0.37 -3.30
CA THR A 77 -13.65 0.74 -3.82
C THR A 77 -14.80 0.18 -2.99
N ASP A 78 -14.55 -0.84 -2.19
CA ASP A 78 -15.56 -1.46 -1.34
C ASP A 78 -14.91 -2.04 -0.09
N GLY A 79 -15.63 -1.97 1.04
CA GLY A 79 -15.17 -2.47 2.33
C GLY A 79 -15.38 -1.44 3.44
N PRO A 80 -14.93 -1.73 4.67
CA PRO A 80 -15.07 -0.81 5.79
C PRO A 80 -14.19 0.44 5.68
N ILE A 81 -13.18 0.37 4.84
CA ILE A 81 -12.26 1.49 4.53
C ILE A 81 -12.32 1.70 3.04
N LYS A 82 -12.53 2.93 2.60
CA LYS A 82 -12.56 3.31 1.18
C LYS A 82 -11.62 4.49 0.94
N GLY A 83 -11.10 4.59 -0.28
CA GLY A 83 -10.20 5.67 -0.65
C GLY A 83 -9.00 5.17 -1.42
N LYS A 84 -7.85 5.81 -1.24
CA LYS A 84 -6.67 5.41 -2.00
C LYS A 84 -5.37 5.45 -1.19
N LYS A 85 -4.45 4.62 -1.65
CA LYS A 85 -3.06 4.63 -1.23
C LYS A 85 -2.21 4.87 -2.48
N VAL A 86 -1.33 5.84 -2.43
CA VAL A 86 -0.40 6.12 -3.52
C VAL A 86 1.02 5.93 -3.02
N VAL A 87 1.76 5.06 -3.69
CA VAL A 87 3.19 4.86 -3.43
C VAL A 87 3.95 5.50 -4.58
N VAL A 88 4.84 6.44 -4.26
CA VAL A 88 5.66 7.14 -5.26
C VAL A 88 7.12 6.86 -4.98
N LEU A 89 7.87 6.50 -6.01
CA LEU A 89 9.29 6.22 -5.91
C LEU A 89 10.09 7.34 -6.57
N HIS A 90 11.10 7.82 -5.85
CA HIS A 90 12.01 8.86 -6.33
C HIS A 90 13.44 8.36 -6.26
N SER A 91 14.16 8.40 -7.37
CA SER A 91 15.58 8.09 -7.39
C SER A 91 16.36 9.20 -6.67
N GLU A 92 17.24 8.81 -5.74
CA GLU A 92 18.16 9.70 -5.04
C GLU A 92 19.61 9.31 -5.41
N GLY A 93 19.94 9.37 -6.68
CA GLY A 93 21.20 8.87 -7.19
C GLY A 93 21.10 7.40 -7.61
N GLU A 94 22.23 6.78 -7.89
CA GLU A 94 22.25 5.43 -8.47
C GLU A 94 21.86 4.32 -7.50
N ASP A 95 22.14 4.50 -6.21
CA ASP A 95 22.03 3.44 -5.21
C ASP A 95 21.04 3.76 -4.09
N GLN A 96 20.23 4.79 -4.24
CA GLN A 96 19.27 5.19 -3.22
C GLN A 96 17.92 5.57 -3.85
N THR A 97 16.85 5.22 -3.14
CA THR A 97 15.48 5.52 -3.56
C THR A 97 14.70 6.02 -2.36
N ILE A 98 13.91 7.07 -2.57
CA ILE A 98 12.95 7.52 -1.56
C ILE A 98 11.59 6.96 -1.95
N VAL A 99 10.93 6.31 -1.01
CA VAL A 99 9.57 5.80 -1.17
C VAL A 99 8.65 6.66 -0.33
N ASP A 100 7.70 7.31 -0.99
CA ASP A 100 6.65 8.10 -0.33
C ASP A 100 5.33 7.35 -0.44
N VAL A 101 4.64 7.21 0.69
CA VAL A 101 3.31 6.59 0.73
C VAL A 101 2.33 7.61 1.26
N GLU A 102 1.29 7.86 0.48
CA GLU A 102 0.21 8.75 0.89
C GLU A 102 -1.09 7.98 0.94
N TRP A 103 -1.80 8.13 2.06
CA TRP A 103 -3.12 7.54 2.27
C TRP A 103 -4.15 8.65 2.34
N ASP A 104 -5.24 8.46 1.62
CA ASP A 104 -6.42 9.33 1.67
C ASP A 104 -7.63 8.41 1.74
N ILE A 105 -8.14 8.18 2.95
CA ILE A 105 -9.16 7.17 3.20
C ILE A 105 -10.32 7.71 4.01
N LYS A 106 -11.47 7.07 3.83
CA LYS A 106 -12.68 7.30 4.59
C LYS A 106 -13.06 6.02 5.30
N VAL A 107 -13.23 6.13 6.61
CA VAL A 107 -13.72 5.03 7.45
C VAL A 107 -15.23 5.14 7.54
N SER A 108 -15.95 4.08 7.17
CA SER A 108 -17.40 4.14 7.06
C SER A 108 -18.14 3.67 8.33
N GLY A 109 -19.38 4.15 8.49
CA GLY A 109 -20.30 3.72 9.52
C GLY A 109 -19.81 4.07 10.93
N ILE A 110 -20.10 3.17 11.86
CA ILE A 110 -19.73 3.32 13.27
C ILE A 110 -18.21 3.43 13.46
N MET A 111 -17.44 2.93 12.50
CA MET A 111 -15.98 3.00 12.54
C MET A 111 -15.44 4.41 12.43
N SER A 112 -16.23 5.35 11.96
CA SER A 112 -15.80 6.75 11.81
C SER A 112 -15.42 7.39 13.15
N ILE A 113 -16.00 6.94 14.27
CA ILE A 113 -15.65 7.44 15.59
C ILE A 113 -14.27 6.97 16.05
N PHE A 114 -13.73 5.92 15.41
CA PHE A 114 -12.41 5.39 15.72
C PHE A 114 -11.35 5.80 14.67
N SER A 115 -11.65 6.81 13.86
CA SER A 115 -10.77 7.21 12.76
C SER A 115 -9.33 7.54 13.20
N GLY A 116 -9.15 8.13 14.38
CA GLY A 116 -7.82 8.42 14.93
C GLY A 116 -7.02 7.15 15.26
N ILE A 117 -7.70 6.12 15.77
CA ILE A 117 -7.08 4.82 16.07
C ILE A 117 -6.73 4.11 14.76
N VAL A 118 -7.64 4.13 13.80
CA VAL A 118 -7.42 3.53 12.47
C VAL A 118 -6.23 4.20 11.79
N LYS A 119 -6.17 5.53 11.81
CA LYS A 119 -5.06 6.30 11.27
C LYS A 119 -3.71 5.85 11.86
N LYS A 120 -3.66 5.76 13.19
CA LYS A 120 -2.45 5.33 13.89
C LYS A 120 -2.00 3.94 13.47
N HIS A 121 -2.93 2.99 13.41
CA HIS A 121 -2.63 1.60 13.01
C HIS A 121 -2.12 1.52 11.57
N ILE A 122 -2.74 2.25 10.66
CA ILE A 122 -2.32 2.22 9.25
C ILE A 122 -0.97 2.91 9.08
N LEU A 123 -0.74 4.01 9.79
CA LEU A 123 0.55 4.69 9.74
C LEU A 123 1.67 3.80 10.28
N GLU A 124 1.50 3.20 11.45
CA GLU A 124 2.47 2.27 12.03
C GLU A 124 2.69 1.06 11.12
N GLY A 125 1.61 0.52 10.56
CA GLY A 125 1.68 -0.59 9.61
C GLY A 125 2.42 -0.22 8.33
N THR A 126 2.26 0.99 7.84
CA THR A 126 2.96 1.50 6.66
C THR A 126 4.46 1.63 6.94
N GLU A 127 4.83 2.22 8.07
CA GLU A 127 6.23 2.35 8.46
C GLU A 127 6.90 0.98 8.62
N ALA A 128 6.20 0.03 9.24
CA ALA A 128 6.69 -1.33 9.39
C ALA A 128 6.83 -2.05 8.05
N ALA A 129 5.90 -1.84 7.13
CA ALA A 129 5.97 -2.40 5.77
C ALA A 129 7.19 -1.86 5.01
N LEU A 130 7.43 -0.57 5.07
CA LEU A 130 8.59 0.05 4.42
C LEU A 130 9.90 -0.48 5.00
N ASP A 131 9.96 -0.72 6.31
CA ASP A 131 11.13 -1.34 6.93
C ASP A 131 11.37 -2.76 6.42
N ARG A 132 10.31 -3.56 6.31
CA ARG A 132 10.43 -4.94 5.79
C ARG A 132 10.89 -4.94 4.34
N ILE A 133 10.33 -4.07 3.51
CA ILE A 133 10.72 -3.92 2.11
C ILE A 133 12.20 -3.54 2.02
N SER A 134 12.64 -2.59 2.82
CA SER A 134 14.04 -2.16 2.86
C SER A 134 14.99 -3.31 3.22
N ARG A 135 14.60 -4.17 4.16
CA ARG A 135 15.41 -5.31 4.57
C ARG A 135 15.44 -6.45 3.55
N ALA A 136 14.42 -6.53 2.72
CA ALA A 136 14.29 -7.59 1.72
C ALA A 136 15.13 -7.35 0.45
N ILE A 137 15.65 -6.14 0.31
CA ILE A 137 16.39 -5.75 -0.90
C ILE A 137 17.90 -5.88 -0.73
#